data_f1e7f98c44dd07170443a178b6b02012
#
_entry.id   f1e7f98c44dd07170443a178b6b02012
#
_cell.length_a   1.000
_cell.length_b   1.000
_cell.length_c   1.000
_cell.angle_alpha   90.00
_cell.angle_beta   90.00
_cell.angle_gamma   90.00
#
_symmetry.space_group_name_H-M   'P 1'
#
loop_
_entity.id
_entity.type
_entity.pdbx_description
1 polymer ?
#
loop_
_entity_poly.entity_id
_entity_poly.type
_entity_poly.pdbx_seq_one_letter_code
_entity_poly.pdbx_strand_id
1 'polypeptide(L)'
;YSQRHYTVDEKQYEAFEQQTGIKVNVIKANADELIERLKNEGSNSPADLFISVDAGKLQKASELGLLQKISNSKINSNISDDLKDVNGFWVPITYRARILVYSKDRVSAQQLSTYSSLTDEKWKNKILVRSSSNAYNQALLSSIVANKGVESATNWASSLVENFARDPKGNDRDQVKAIAAGQGDIAIVNSYYIGLLLSSEKEEELKAGKSVGVFFPNQAEGESGTHINISGIGLAKNSPNKENALKLIEYLTDVPAQSRYVNTSFEYPVNPNVKPSDIVSNWGEFKRDKLDLNQLGVFRKKAIEIFDTSAWK
;
A
#
# COMPACT_ATOMS: atom_id res chain seq x y z
N TYR A 1 16.75 -8.59 -0.48
CA TYR A 1 15.81 -8.95 0.59
C TYR A 1 14.45 -8.37 0.25
N SER A 2 13.40 -9.20 0.19
CA SER A 2 12.09 -8.78 -0.29
C SER A 2 10.96 -9.27 0.61
N GLN A 3 10.12 -8.32 1.07
CA GLN A 3 8.81 -8.62 1.60
C GLN A 3 7.78 -8.86 0.47
N ARG A 4 8.00 -8.32 -0.72
CA ARG A 4 7.17 -8.59 -1.91
C ARG A 4 7.38 -10.02 -2.38
N HIS A 5 6.30 -10.67 -2.77
CA HIS A 5 6.32 -12.09 -3.18
C HIS A 5 5.25 -12.41 -4.24
N TYR A 6 4.89 -11.41 -5.06
CA TYR A 6 3.93 -11.62 -6.14
C TYR A 6 4.59 -12.30 -7.34
N THR A 7 3.85 -13.11 -8.07
CA THR A 7 4.33 -13.77 -9.28
C THR A 7 4.88 -12.79 -10.33
N VAL A 8 4.32 -11.58 -10.39
CA VAL A 8 4.82 -10.53 -11.29
C VAL A 8 6.25 -10.11 -10.96
N ASP A 9 6.64 -10.12 -9.69
CA ASP A 9 8.00 -9.75 -9.28
C ASP A 9 9.02 -10.77 -9.81
N GLU A 10 8.71 -12.06 -9.76
CA GLU A 10 9.56 -13.11 -10.30
C GLU A 10 9.75 -12.95 -11.83
N LYS A 11 8.67 -12.70 -12.55
CA LYS A 11 8.73 -12.40 -13.99
C LYS A 11 9.53 -11.14 -14.33
N GLN A 12 9.51 -10.13 -13.47
CA GLN A 12 10.33 -8.92 -13.62
C GLN A 12 11.83 -9.25 -13.47
N TYR A 13 12.18 -10.05 -12.47
CA TYR A 13 13.58 -10.44 -12.23
C TYR A 13 14.10 -11.32 -13.38
N GLU A 14 13.32 -12.30 -13.85
CA GLU A 14 13.65 -13.13 -15.01
C GLU A 14 13.88 -12.28 -16.27
N ALA A 15 13.00 -11.32 -16.55
CA ALA A 15 13.14 -10.43 -17.70
C ALA A 15 14.36 -9.50 -17.57
N PHE A 16 14.67 -9.02 -16.36
CA PHE A 16 15.89 -8.26 -16.10
C PHE A 16 17.15 -9.09 -16.32
N GLU A 17 17.18 -10.34 -15.82
CA GLU A 17 18.29 -11.27 -16.02
C GLU A 17 18.52 -11.56 -17.52
N GLN A 18 17.44 -11.81 -18.28
CA GLN A 18 17.52 -12.04 -19.73
C GLN A 18 18.09 -10.82 -20.47
N GLN A 19 17.70 -9.63 -20.07
CA GLN A 19 18.12 -8.39 -20.73
C GLN A 19 19.56 -7.98 -20.39
N THR A 20 20.04 -8.26 -19.18
CA THR A 20 21.28 -7.69 -18.64
C THR A 20 22.37 -8.73 -18.35
N GLY A 21 22.01 -10.02 -18.26
CA GLY A 21 22.90 -11.07 -17.76
C GLY A 21 23.15 -11.01 -16.25
N ILE A 22 22.50 -10.07 -15.51
CA ILE A 22 22.68 -9.91 -14.07
C ILE A 22 21.66 -10.77 -13.34
N LYS A 23 22.14 -11.75 -12.58
CA LYS A 23 21.29 -12.64 -11.79
C LYS A 23 20.71 -11.96 -10.56
N VAL A 24 19.40 -12.16 -10.29
CA VAL A 24 18.71 -11.65 -9.10
C VAL A 24 18.42 -12.79 -8.11
N ASN A 25 19.10 -12.77 -6.98
CA ASN A 25 18.86 -13.73 -5.89
C ASN A 25 17.94 -13.09 -4.85
N VAL A 26 16.79 -13.72 -4.57
CA VAL A 26 15.77 -13.17 -3.69
C VAL A 26 15.65 -13.98 -2.39
N ILE A 27 15.82 -13.30 -1.26
CA ILE A 27 15.47 -13.84 0.06
C ILE A 27 14.17 -13.18 0.52
N LYS A 28 13.14 -14.02 0.73
CA LYS A 28 11.79 -13.58 1.08
C LYS A 28 11.53 -13.80 2.57
N ALA A 29 11.09 -12.75 3.26
CA ALA A 29 10.62 -12.81 4.65
C ALA A 29 9.72 -11.59 4.93
N ASN A 30 9.16 -11.47 6.15
CA ASN A 30 8.50 -10.24 6.53
C ASN A 30 9.49 -9.08 6.71
N ALA A 31 9.00 -7.83 6.64
CA ALA A 31 9.87 -6.66 6.64
C ALA A 31 10.68 -6.50 7.93
N ASP A 32 10.11 -6.82 9.09
CA ASP A 32 10.82 -6.67 10.37
C ASP A 32 11.95 -7.70 10.49
N GLU A 33 11.73 -8.95 10.08
CA GLU A 33 12.77 -9.98 10.00
C GLU A 33 13.92 -9.56 9.08
N LEU A 34 13.59 -9.00 7.91
CA LEU A 34 14.60 -8.53 6.95
C LEU A 34 15.39 -7.33 7.48
N ILE A 35 14.74 -6.41 8.19
CA ILE A 35 15.39 -5.28 8.86
C ILE A 35 16.35 -5.76 9.94
N GLU A 36 15.91 -6.67 10.82
CA GLU A 36 16.78 -7.24 11.86
C GLU A 36 17.94 -8.05 11.25
N ARG A 37 17.69 -8.74 10.15
CA ARG A 37 18.73 -9.45 9.41
C ARG A 37 19.79 -8.51 8.86
N LEU A 38 19.40 -7.43 8.16
CA LEU A 38 20.32 -6.40 7.66
C LEU A 38 21.15 -5.79 8.79
N LYS A 39 20.51 -5.53 9.95
CA LYS A 39 21.18 -4.99 11.13
C LYS A 39 22.22 -5.94 11.70
N ASN A 40 21.87 -7.22 11.85
CA ASN A 40 22.75 -8.23 12.42
C ASN A 40 23.92 -8.59 11.51
N GLU A 41 23.70 -8.62 10.20
CA GLU A 41 24.74 -8.88 9.20
C GLU A 41 25.72 -7.69 9.06
N GLY A 42 25.23 -6.47 9.27
CA GLY A 42 26.06 -5.26 9.26
C GLY A 42 26.85 -5.07 7.96
N SER A 43 28.15 -4.90 8.07
CA SER A 43 29.05 -4.75 6.91
C SER A 43 29.23 -6.04 6.10
N ASN A 44 28.86 -7.18 6.64
CA ASN A 44 28.97 -8.49 5.97
C ASN A 44 27.66 -8.90 5.28
N SER A 45 26.64 -8.02 5.25
CA SER A 45 25.39 -8.34 4.59
C SER A 45 25.59 -8.57 3.08
N PRO A 46 25.09 -9.70 2.55
CA PRO A 46 25.12 -9.95 1.12
C PRO A 46 24.00 -9.20 0.37
N ALA A 47 23.14 -8.48 1.09
CA ALA A 47 22.00 -7.81 0.50
C ALA A 47 22.41 -6.53 -0.25
N ASP A 48 21.96 -6.42 -1.49
CA ASP A 48 22.08 -5.20 -2.28
C ASP A 48 20.87 -4.30 -2.09
N LEU A 49 19.69 -4.87 -1.99
CA LEU A 49 18.41 -4.18 -1.97
C LEU A 49 17.49 -4.67 -0.85
N PHE A 50 16.72 -3.75 -0.29
CA PHE A 50 15.61 -4.04 0.62
C PHE A 50 14.30 -3.58 0.00
N ILE A 51 13.37 -4.51 -0.22
CA ILE A 51 12.05 -4.25 -0.82
C ILE A 51 10.97 -4.48 0.23
N SER A 52 10.12 -3.47 0.43
CA SER A 52 8.97 -3.55 1.32
C SER A 52 7.69 -3.11 0.61
N VAL A 53 6.55 -3.65 1.05
CA VAL A 53 5.22 -3.21 0.62
C VAL A 53 4.67 -2.08 1.49
N ASP A 54 5.54 -1.36 2.22
CA ASP A 54 5.12 -0.32 3.18
C ASP A 54 6.21 0.74 3.34
N ALA A 55 5.87 2.00 3.08
CA ALA A 55 6.79 3.12 3.20
C ALA A 55 7.33 3.29 4.63
N GLY A 56 6.50 3.03 5.65
CA GLY A 56 6.94 3.11 7.05
C GLY A 56 8.01 2.08 7.42
N LYS A 57 8.09 0.94 6.73
CA LYS A 57 9.17 -0.03 6.92
C LYS A 57 10.46 0.41 6.24
N LEU A 58 10.35 1.05 5.07
CA LEU A 58 11.51 1.66 4.40
C LEU A 58 12.08 2.82 5.22
N GLN A 59 11.21 3.67 5.77
CA GLN A 59 11.57 4.75 6.66
C GLN A 59 12.28 4.20 7.92
N LYS A 60 11.75 3.15 8.57
CA LYS A 60 12.40 2.48 9.71
C LYS A 60 13.80 1.97 9.35
N ALA A 61 13.97 1.32 8.20
CA ALA A 61 15.27 0.85 7.73
C ALA A 61 16.25 2.01 7.50
N SER A 62 15.77 3.14 6.96
CA SER A 62 16.55 4.37 6.78
C SER A 62 16.97 4.98 8.11
N GLU A 63 16.07 5.13 9.09
CA GLU A 63 16.39 5.64 10.43
C GLU A 63 17.44 4.80 11.17
N LEU A 64 17.39 3.49 11.00
CA LEU A 64 18.38 2.57 11.55
C LEU A 64 19.73 2.62 10.82
N GLY A 65 19.86 3.48 9.79
CA GLY A 65 21.09 3.62 9.00
C GLY A 65 21.41 2.39 8.14
N LEU A 66 20.41 1.59 7.78
CA LEU A 66 20.57 0.37 6.99
C LEU A 66 20.50 0.61 5.48
N LEU A 67 20.11 1.81 5.06
CA LEU A 67 20.01 2.21 3.66
C LEU A 67 21.03 3.32 3.35
N GLN A 68 21.41 3.43 2.09
CA GLN A 68 22.17 4.54 1.53
C GLN A 68 21.35 5.30 0.49
N LYS A 69 21.73 6.57 0.23
CA LYS A 69 21.02 7.41 -0.73
C LYS A 69 21.11 6.85 -2.15
N ILE A 70 20.01 6.91 -2.85
CA ILE A 70 19.88 6.57 -4.26
C ILE A 70 20.00 7.87 -5.05
N SER A 71 21.16 8.07 -5.69
CA SER A 71 21.43 9.24 -6.53
C SER A 71 21.63 8.78 -7.98
N ASN A 72 20.54 8.79 -8.76
CA ASN A 72 20.53 8.40 -10.16
C ASN A 72 19.46 9.21 -10.89
N SER A 73 19.87 10.02 -11.89
CA SER A 73 18.97 10.93 -12.61
C SER A 73 17.88 10.20 -13.39
N LYS A 74 18.18 9.02 -13.95
CA LYS A 74 17.21 8.22 -14.71
C LYS A 74 16.16 7.60 -13.81
N ILE A 75 16.55 7.07 -12.65
CA ILE A 75 15.59 6.60 -11.63
C ILE A 75 14.69 7.77 -11.21
N ASN A 76 15.28 8.93 -10.94
CA ASN A 76 14.52 10.10 -10.52
C ASN A 76 13.53 10.60 -11.58
N SER A 77 13.89 10.54 -12.87
CA SER A 77 12.97 10.92 -13.96
C SER A 77 11.83 9.92 -14.20
N ASN A 78 12.00 8.68 -13.76
CA ASN A 78 10.99 7.63 -13.88
C ASN A 78 9.89 7.69 -12.81
N ILE A 79 10.00 8.57 -11.82
CA ILE A 79 9.12 8.59 -10.64
C ILE A 79 8.48 9.96 -10.49
N SER A 80 7.15 9.98 -10.29
CA SER A 80 6.41 11.21 -9.98
C SER A 80 6.96 11.86 -8.70
N ASP A 81 7.15 13.17 -8.71
CA ASP A 81 7.81 13.91 -7.62
C ASP A 81 7.13 13.75 -6.26
N ASP A 82 5.81 13.67 -6.25
CA ASP A 82 4.98 13.52 -5.05
C ASP A 82 5.00 12.11 -4.44
N LEU A 83 5.69 11.15 -5.08
CA LEU A 83 5.87 9.78 -4.57
C LEU A 83 7.28 9.52 -4.06
N LYS A 84 8.23 10.43 -4.30
CA LYS A 84 9.64 10.26 -3.93
C LYS A 84 9.83 10.37 -2.41
N ASP A 85 10.78 9.60 -1.90
CA ASP A 85 11.31 9.85 -0.56
C ASP A 85 12.04 11.19 -0.52
N VAL A 86 11.61 12.09 0.35
CA VAL A 86 12.21 13.42 0.52
C VAL A 86 13.69 13.36 0.94
N ASN A 87 14.11 12.26 1.57
CA ASN A 87 15.48 12.03 2.01
C ASN A 87 16.34 11.25 1.00
N GLY A 88 15.70 10.62 0.00
CA GLY A 88 16.36 9.88 -1.09
C GLY A 88 16.93 8.51 -0.73
N PHE A 89 16.46 7.87 0.36
CA PHE A 89 16.93 6.54 0.80
C PHE A 89 16.18 5.39 0.15
N TRP A 90 15.00 5.64 -0.38
CA TRP A 90 14.19 4.64 -1.07
C TRP A 90 13.43 5.27 -2.24
N VAL A 91 13.01 4.42 -3.16
CA VAL A 91 12.16 4.81 -4.27
C VAL A 91 10.94 3.89 -4.33
N PRO A 92 9.76 4.38 -4.74
CA PRO A 92 8.58 3.55 -4.93
C PRO A 92 8.73 2.71 -6.21
N ILE A 93 8.12 1.52 -6.19
CA ILE A 93 7.98 0.63 -7.36
C ILE A 93 6.54 0.69 -7.88
N THR A 94 5.57 0.66 -6.99
CA THR A 94 4.14 0.77 -7.27
C THR A 94 3.46 1.48 -6.10
N TYR A 95 2.24 2.01 -6.29
CA TYR A 95 1.43 2.47 -5.17
C TYR A 95 0.01 1.95 -5.25
N ARG A 96 -0.71 2.01 -4.14
CA ARG A 96 -2.13 1.66 -4.01
C ARG A 96 -2.84 2.64 -3.12
N ALA A 97 -4.14 2.82 -3.40
CA ALA A 97 -5.03 3.60 -2.58
C ALA A 97 -5.73 2.72 -1.53
N ARG A 98 -5.99 3.27 -0.35
CA ARG A 98 -6.85 2.67 0.67
C ARG A 98 -8.25 3.18 0.46
N ILE A 99 -9.05 2.44 -0.27
CA ILE A 99 -10.38 2.85 -0.77
C ILE A 99 -11.50 2.35 0.16
N LEU A 100 -12.68 2.93 -0.03
CA LEU A 100 -13.93 2.35 0.43
C LEU A 100 -14.52 1.52 -0.71
N VAL A 101 -14.91 0.28 -0.41
CA VAL A 101 -15.77 -0.50 -1.29
C VAL A 101 -17.14 -0.61 -0.63
N TYR A 102 -18.18 -0.55 -1.44
CA TYR A 102 -19.55 -0.54 -0.95
C TYR A 102 -20.45 -1.46 -1.78
N SER A 103 -21.47 -2.02 -1.16
CA SER A 103 -22.51 -2.79 -1.86
C SER A 103 -23.27 -1.90 -2.83
N LYS A 104 -23.23 -2.21 -4.12
CA LYS A 104 -23.98 -1.46 -5.14
C LYS A 104 -25.51 -1.51 -4.95
N ASP A 105 -26.00 -2.57 -4.29
CA ASP A 105 -27.44 -2.79 -4.10
C ASP A 105 -27.99 -2.08 -2.84
N ARG A 106 -27.12 -1.79 -1.84
CA ARG A 106 -27.54 -1.31 -0.52
C ARG A 106 -27.03 0.07 -0.16
N VAL A 107 -26.00 0.58 -0.86
CA VAL A 107 -25.38 1.88 -0.60
C VAL A 107 -25.25 2.66 -1.89
N SER A 108 -25.67 3.91 -1.87
CA SER A 108 -25.38 4.87 -2.95
C SER A 108 -24.04 5.55 -2.72
N ALA A 109 -23.25 5.73 -3.78
CA ALA A 109 -21.96 6.44 -3.72
C ALA A 109 -22.08 7.87 -3.14
N GLN A 110 -23.22 8.53 -3.34
CA GLN A 110 -23.51 9.88 -2.82
C GLN A 110 -23.63 9.93 -1.29
N GLN A 111 -23.79 8.79 -0.63
CA GLN A 111 -23.81 8.71 0.83
C GLN A 111 -22.40 8.67 1.45
N LEU A 112 -21.37 8.42 0.62
CA LEU A 112 -19.97 8.32 1.02
C LEU A 112 -19.26 9.66 0.81
N SER A 113 -18.27 9.97 1.66
CA SER A 113 -17.48 11.20 1.55
C SER A 113 -16.03 11.03 2.03
N THR A 114 -15.82 10.91 3.30
CA THR A 114 -14.49 10.86 3.94
C THR A 114 -14.31 9.59 4.76
N TYR A 115 -13.08 9.30 5.19
CA TYR A 115 -12.88 8.27 6.23
C TYR A 115 -13.60 8.66 7.53
N SER A 116 -13.66 9.95 7.86
CA SER A 116 -14.34 10.42 9.06
C SER A 116 -15.84 10.17 9.03
N SER A 117 -16.48 10.29 7.86
CA SER A 117 -17.94 10.04 7.73
C SER A 117 -18.35 8.58 7.94
N LEU A 118 -17.39 7.66 8.02
CA LEU A 118 -17.69 6.26 8.39
C LEU A 118 -18.05 6.10 9.87
N THR A 119 -17.83 7.12 10.70
CA THR A 119 -18.23 7.13 12.11
C THR A 119 -19.69 7.58 12.32
N ASP A 120 -20.39 8.00 11.26
CA ASP A 120 -21.79 8.39 11.34
C ASP A 120 -22.67 7.20 11.78
N GLU A 121 -23.68 7.44 12.60
CA GLU A 121 -24.62 6.42 13.12
C GLU A 121 -25.34 5.63 12.01
N LYS A 122 -25.56 6.24 10.84
CA LYS A 122 -26.16 5.57 9.68
C LYS A 122 -25.37 4.33 9.22
N TRP A 123 -24.10 4.21 9.60
CA TRP A 123 -23.25 3.08 9.27
C TRP A 123 -23.14 2.02 10.37
N LYS A 124 -23.91 2.13 11.45
CA LYS A 124 -23.90 1.16 12.55
C LYS A 124 -24.15 -0.26 12.07
N ASN A 125 -23.26 -1.18 12.47
CA ASN A 125 -23.23 -2.58 12.04
C ASN A 125 -23.09 -2.80 10.52
N LYS A 126 -22.42 -1.89 9.81
CA LYS A 126 -22.29 -1.97 8.35
C LYS A 126 -20.84 -1.99 7.85
N ILE A 127 -19.87 -1.66 8.70
CA ILE A 127 -18.47 -1.50 8.30
C ILE A 127 -17.72 -2.81 8.51
N LEU A 128 -16.96 -3.22 7.50
CA LEU A 128 -16.09 -4.39 7.50
C LEU A 128 -14.63 -3.95 7.39
N VAL A 129 -13.80 -4.46 8.27
CA VAL A 129 -12.36 -4.15 8.33
C VAL A 129 -11.52 -5.36 8.67
N ARG A 130 -10.23 -5.28 8.43
CA ARG A 130 -9.22 -6.21 8.92
C ARG A 130 -8.84 -5.89 10.36
N SER A 131 -8.12 -6.82 11.01
CA SER A 131 -7.51 -6.61 12.32
C SER A 131 -6.61 -5.36 12.37
N SER A 132 -6.53 -4.75 13.54
CA SER A 132 -5.60 -3.66 13.89
C SER A 132 -4.12 -4.05 13.71
N SER A 133 -3.79 -5.33 13.87
CA SER A 133 -2.44 -5.85 13.64
C SER A 133 -1.98 -5.77 12.18
N ASN A 134 -2.92 -5.51 11.25
CA ASN A 134 -2.60 -5.43 9.85
C ASN A 134 -1.88 -4.11 9.49
N ALA A 135 -0.75 -4.24 8.79
CA ALA A 135 0.10 -3.11 8.41
C ALA A 135 -0.64 -2.01 7.59
N TYR A 136 -1.67 -2.39 6.79
CA TYR A 136 -2.42 -1.43 5.99
C TYR A 136 -3.34 -0.55 6.84
N ASN A 137 -3.97 -1.11 7.87
CA ASN A 137 -4.76 -0.35 8.84
C ASN A 137 -3.85 0.54 9.70
N GLN A 138 -2.69 0.03 10.11
CA GLN A 138 -1.70 0.83 10.84
C GLN A 138 -1.20 2.01 10.01
N ALA A 139 -0.95 1.82 8.72
CA ALA A 139 -0.55 2.90 7.81
C ALA A 139 -1.68 3.94 7.63
N LEU A 140 -2.93 3.50 7.43
CA LEU A 140 -4.08 4.42 7.36
C LEU A 140 -4.21 5.24 8.64
N LEU A 141 -4.17 4.60 9.80
CA LEU A 141 -4.29 5.33 11.08
C LEU A 141 -3.09 6.26 11.31
N SER A 142 -1.87 5.85 10.91
CA SER A 142 -0.70 6.73 10.93
C SER A 142 -0.91 7.98 10.06
N SER A 143 -1.51 7.84 8.87
CA SER A 143 -1.82 9.00 8.02
C SER A 143 -2.90 9.91 8.62
N ILE A 144 -3.89 9.34 9.31
CA ILE A 144 -4.90 10.14 10.02
C ILE A 144 -4.26 10.90 11.19
N VAL A 145 -3.35 10.27 11.96
CA VAL A 145 -2.59 10.95 13.01
C VAL A 145 -1.77 12.10 12.45
N ALA A 146 -1.07 11.87 11.33
CA ALA A 146 -0.25 12.90 10.69
C ALA A 146 -1.07 14.09 10.18
N ASN A 147 -2.23 13.83 9.58
CA ASN A 147 -3.07 14.86 8.95
C ASN A 147 -3.99 15.58 9.96
N LYS A 148 -4.48 14.90 11.01
CA LYS A 148 -5.55 15.42 11.89
C LYS A 148 -5.18 15.42 13.39
N GLY A 149 -4.00 14.93 13.73
CA GLY A 149 -3.54 14.83 15.12
C GLY A 149 -4.04 13.60 15.87
N VAL A 150 -3.42 13.35 17.03
CA VAL A 150 -3.64 12.14 17.86
C VAL A 150 -5.08 12.06 18.36
N GLU A 151 -5.62 13.16 18.88
CA GLU A 151 -6.98 13.21 19.47
C GLU A 151 -8.04 12.85 18.42
N SER A 152 -7.98 13.48 17.23
CA SER A 152 -8.93 13.20 16.14
C SER A 152 -8.83 11.77 15.66
N ALA A 153 -7.61 11.22 15.57
CA ALA A 153 -7.39 9.83 15.16
C ALA A 153 -7.92 8.84 16.21
N THR A 154 -7.77 9.13 17.50
CA THR A 154 -8.29 8.31 18.59
C THR A 154 -9.82 8.29 18.58
N ASN A 155 -10.44 9.46 18.44
CA ASN A 155 -11.90 9.58 18.36
C ASN A 155 -12.43 8.84 17.13
N TRP A 156 -11.76 9.00 15.97
CA TRP A 156 -12.13 8.28 14.75
C TRP A 156 -12.07 6.75 14.93
N ALA A 157 -10.98 6.22 15.47
CA ALA A 157 -10.82 4.78 15.64
C ALA A 157 -11.86 4.20 16.61
N SER A 158 -12.11 4.86 17.74
CA SER A 158 -13.09 4.44 18.75
C SER A 158 -14.53 4.46 18.19
N SER A 159 -14.92 5.56 17.53
CA SER A 159 -16.26 5.68 16.94
C SER A 159 -16.46 4.73 15.76
N LEU A 160 -15.41 4.45 14.98
CA LEU A 160 -15.52 3.52 13.86
C LEU A 160 -15.78 2.08 14.33
N VAL A 161 -15.21 1.66 15.46
CA VAL A 161 -15.45 0.33 16.06
C VAL A 161 -16.93 0.10 16.36
N GLU A 162 -17.65 1.13 16.77
CA GLU A 162 -19.10 1.04 17.06
C GLU A 162 -19.94 0.70 15.80
N ASN A 163 -19.38 0.98 14.61
CA ASN A 163 -20.01 0.76 13.32
C ASN A 163 -19.61 -0.56 12.65
N PHE A 164 -18.74 -1.36 13.29
CA PHE A 164 -18.35 -2.64 12.73
C PHE A 164 -19.52 -3.62 12.63
N ALA A 165 -19.64 -4.25 11.47
CA ALA A 165 -20.66 -5.26 11.22
C ALA A 165 -20.34 -6.58 11.95
N ARG A 166 -19.10 -6.81 12.27
CA ARG A 166 -18.57 -8.00 12.97
C ARG A 166 -17.17 -7.72 13.49
N ASP A 167 -16.67 -8.60 14.35
CA ASP A 167 -15.28 -8.58 14.77
C ASP A 167 -14.35 -8.58 13.54
N PRO A 168 -13.28 -7.75 13.54
CA PRO A 168 -12.29 -7.69 12.47
C PRO A 168 -11.65 -9.06 12.22
N LYS A 169 -11.67 -9.54 10.98
CA LYS A 169 -11.07 -10.83 10.60
C LYS A 169 -10.82 -10.91 9.09
N GLY A 170 -9.94 -11.82 8.70
CA GLY A 170 -9.64 -12.11 7.30
C GLY A 170 -8.80 -11.03 6.62
N ASN A 171 -8.64 -11.15 5.31
CA ASN A 171 -7.89 -10.22 4.47
C ASN A 171 -8.84 -9.28 3.69
N ASP A 172 -8.30 -8.40 2.83
CA ASP A 172 -9.12 -7.44 2.07
C ASP A 172 -10.12 -8.12 1.12
N ARG A 173 -9.76 -9.27 0.49
CA ARG A 173 -10.70 -10.04 -0.34
C ARG A 173 -11.85 -10.60 0.47
N ASP A 174 -11.56 -11.03 1.72
CA ASP A 174 -12.60 -11.56 2.63
C ASP A 174 -13.59 -10.47 3.03
N GLN A 175 -13.14 -9.18 3.13
CA GLN A 175 -14.07 -8.07 3.35
C GLN A 175 -15.02 -7.88 2.16
N VAL A 176 -14.49 -7.94 0.93
CA VAL A 176 -15.32 -7.82 -0.29
C VAL A 176 -16.31 -8.99 -0.42
N LYS A 177 -15.86 -10.22 -0.18
CA LYS A 177 -16.72 -11.39 -0.16
C LYS A 177 -17.81 -11.30 0.94
N ALA A 178 -17.48 -10.73 2.09
CA ALA A 178 -18.44 -10.49 3.17
C ALA A 178 -19.52 -9.45 2.77
N ILE A 179 -19.16 -8.39 2.02
CA ILE A 179 -20.17 -7.48 1.43
C ILE A 179 -21.08 -8.23 0.48
N ALA A 180 -20.54 -9.05 -0.42
CA ALA A 180 -21.33 -9.86 -1.37
C ALA A 180 -22.28 -10.83 -0.66
N ALA A 181 -21.86 -11.34 0.51
CA ALA A 181 -22.67 -12.21 1.37
C ALA A 181 -23.65 -11.47 2.30
N GLY A 182 -23.74 -10.14 2.23
CA GLY A 182 -24.65 -9.33 3.06
C GLY A 182 -24.25 -9.20 4.53
N GLN A 183 -22.99 -9.48 4.89
CA GLN A 183 -22.49 -9.37 6.28
C GLN A 183 -22.12 -7.94 6.70
N GLY A 184 -22.14 -7.00 5.76
CA GLY A 184 -21.86 -5.59 5.94
C GLY A 184 -22.02 -4.88 4.61
N ASP A 185 -22.01 -3.56 4.61
CA ASP A 185 -22.32 -2.77 3.42
C ASP A 185 -21.11 -2.03 2.85
N ILE A 186 -20.11 -1.73 3.68
CA ILE A 186 -18.91 -0.97 3.31
C ILE A 186 -17.68 -1.68 3.88
N ALA A 187 -16.56 -1.64 3.16
CA ALA A 187 -15.28 -2.08 3.68
C ALA A 187 -14.14 -1.13 3.30
N ILE A 188 -13.12 -1.07 4.17
CA ILE A 188 -11.86 -0.36 3.91
C ILE A 188 -10.84 -1.37 3.38
N VAL A 189 -10.45 -1.24 2.11
CA VAL A 189 -9.56 -2.20 1.42
C VAL A 189 -8.53 -1.50 0.55
N ASN A 190 -7.47 -2.20 0.18
CA ASN A 190 -6.55 -1.71 -0.84
C ASN A 190 -7.14 -1.90 -2.23
N SER A 191 -6.96 -0.90 -3.09
CA SER A 191 -7.58 -0.80 -4.42
C SER A 191 -7.28 -2.01 -5.33
N TYR A 192 -6.04 -2.49 -5.35
CA TYR A 192 -5.62 -3.58 -6.22
C TYR A 192 -6.36 -4.90 -5.99
N TYR A 193 -6.89 -5.12 -4.78
CA TYR A 193 -7.67 -6.34 -4.52
C TYR A 193 -8.95 -6.42 -5.33
N ILE A 194 -9.54 -5.26 -5.68
CA ILE A 194 -10.72 -5.24 -6.54
C ILE A 194 -10.34 -5.64 -7.97
N GLY A 195 -9.19 -5.15 -8.47
CA GLY A 195 -8.65 -5.59 -9.76
C GLY A 195 -8.41 -7.10 -9.80
N LEU A 196 -7.79 -7.64 -8.75
CA LEU A 196 -7.55 -9.08 -8.64
C LEU A 196 -8.86 -9.91 -8.59
N LEU A 197 -9.89 -9.44 -7.90
CA LEU A 197 -11.20 -10.12 -7.85
C LEU A 197 -11.90 -10.06 -9.21
N LEU A 198 -11.85 -8.92 -9.89
CA LEU A 198 -12.46 -8.75 -11.22
C LEU A 198 -11.75 -9.52 -12.33
N SER A 199 -10.50 -9.92 -12.12
CA SER A 199 -9.69 -10.70 -13.05
C SER A 199 -9.58 -12.18 -12.65
N SER A 200 -10.26 -12.58 -11.58
CA SER A 200 -10.20 -13.96 -11.09
C SER A 200 -10.96 -14.91 -12.00
N GLU A 201 -10.39 -16.09 -12.24
CA GLU A 201 -11.06 -17.21 -12.92
C GLU A 201 -12.10 -17.91 -12.00
N LYS A 202 -12.06 -17.63 -10.69
CA LYS A 202 -13.02 -18.18 -9.75
C LYS A 202 -14.31 -17.35 -9.77
N GLU A 203 -15.42 -18.00 -10.12
CA GLU A 203 -16.73 -17.36 -10.27
C GLU A 203 -17.16 -16.59 -9.00
N GLU A 204 -16.93 -17.18 -7.81
CA GLU A 204 -17.23 -16.55 -6.53
C GLU A 204 -16.48 -15.23 -6.34
N GLU A 205 -15.19 -15.20 -6.67
CA GLU A 205 -14.35 -14.00 -6.56
C GLU A 205 -14.78 -12.91 -7.56
N LEU A 206 -15.03 -13.32 -8.80
CA LEU A 206 -15.52 -12.42 -9.85
C LEU A 206 -16.89 -11.82 -9.47
N LYS A 207 -17.81 -12.64 -8.96
CA LYS A 207 -19.12 -12.20 -8.48
C LYS A 207 -18.99 -11.19 -7.33
N ALA A 208 -18.11 -11.49 -6.36
CA ALA A 208 -17.84 -10.58 -5.25
C ALA A 208 -17.27 -9.24 -5.73
N GLY A 209 -16.29 -9.25 -6.64
CA GLY A 209 -15.73 -8.03 -7.25
C GLY A 209 -16.76 -7.19 -8.00
N LYS A 210 -17.67 -7.84 -8.72
CA LYS A 210 -18.75 -7.16 -9.49
C LYS A 210 -19.85 -6.56 -8.61
N SER A 211 -20.07 -7.11 -7.41
CA SER A 211 -21.14 -6.65 -6.49
C SER A 211 -20.82 -5.36 -5.76
N VAL A 212 -19.55 -4.92 -5.76
CA VAL A 212 -19.12 -3.73 -5.05
C VAL A 212 -18.78 -2.57 -5.98
N GLY A 213 -19.02 -1.35 -5.49
CA GLY A 213 -18.51 -0.12 -6.06
C GLY A 213 -17.20 0.29 -5.38
N VAL A 214 -16.37 1.04 -6.09
CA VAL A 214 -15.14 1.66 -5.57
C VAL A 214 -15.41 3.13 -5.29
N PHE A 215 -14.97 3.61 -4.13
CA PHE A 215 -15.06 5.02 -3.75
C PHE A 215 -13.73 5.50 -3.15
N PHE A 216 -13.25 6.62 -3.63
CA PHE A 216 -12.06 7.30 -3.10
C PHE A 216 -12.49 8.33 -2.06
N PRO A 217 -12.20 8.13 -0.76
CA PRO A 217 -12.61 9.09 0.26
C PRO A 217 -11.74 10.36 0.27
N ASN A 218 -12.19 11.40 0.98
CA ASN A 218 -11.48 12.67 1.19
C ASN A 218 -11.20 13.45 -0.10
N GLN A 219 -12.13 13.48 -1.05
CA GLN A 219 -11.92 14.14 -2.35
C GLN A 219 -12.36 15.61 -2.41
N ALA A 220 -13.17 16.05 -1.46
CA ALA A 220 -13.69 17.43 -1.44
C ALA A 220 -12.55 18.47 -1.27
N GLU A 221 -12.87 19.72 -1.60
CA GLU A 221 -11.99 20.85 -1.33
C GLU A 221 -11.68 20.94 0.18
N GLY A 222 -10.42 21.20 0.55
CA GLY A 222 -9.96 21.22 1.94
C GLY A 222 -9.64 19.85 2.54
N GLU A 223 -10.08 18.73 1.94
CA GLU A 223 -9.70 17.39 2.41
C GLU A 223 -8.30 16.98 1.94
N SER A 224 -7.66 16.07 2.66
CA SER A 224 -6.28 15.63 2.37
C SER A 224 -6.11 14.84 1.08
N GLY A 225 -7.18 14.21 0.58
CA GLY A 225 -7.12 13.18 -0.46
C GLY A 225 -7.14 11.76 0.12
N THR A 226 -7.26 10.79 -0.77
CA THR A 226 -7.27 9.37 -0.38
C THR A 226 -5.88 8.92 0.07
N HIS A 227 -5.79 8.25 1.22
CA HIS A 227 -4.56 7.64 1.71
C HIS A 227 -3.98 6.67 0.66
N ILE A 228 -2.70 6.83 0.39
CA ILE A 228 -1.91 5.91 -0.44
C ILE A 228 -0.76 5.30 0.36
N ASN A 229 -0.29 4.15 -0.06
CA ASN A 229 0.97 3.60 0.39
C ASN A 229 1.67 2.93 -0.80
N ILE A 230 2.96 2.66 -0.67
CA ILE A 230 3.80 2.18 -1.77
C ILE A 230 4.34 0.77 -1.49
N SER A 231 4.68 0.07 -2.56
CA SER A 231 5.76 -0.89 -2.54
C SER A 231 7.02 -0.15 -3.00
N GLY A 232 8.08 -0.24 -2.23
CA GLY A 232 9.30 0.51 -2.54
C GLY A 232 10.56 -0.30 -2.29
N ILE A 233 11.67 0.25 -2.74
CA ILE A 233 12.98 -0.37 -2.75
C ILE A 233 14.03 0.60 -2.23
N GLY A 234 14.82 0.17 -1.25
CA GLY A 234 15.96 0.88 -0.72
C GLY A 234 17.27 0.18 -1.10
N LEU A 235 18.32 0.96 -1.34
CA LEU A 235 19.66 0.47 -1.56
C LEU A 235 20.32 0.18 -0.21
N ALA A 236 20.72 -1.06 0.04
CA ALA A 236 21.36 -1.44 1.32
C ALA A 236 22.67 -0.66 1.52
N LYS A 237 22.93 -0.23 2.77
CA LYS A 237 24.08 0.62 3.11
C LYS A 237 25.40 0.02 2.65
N ASN A 238 25.55 -1.28 2.82
CA ASN A 238 26.78 -2.00 2.52
C ASN A 238 26.64 -2.90 1.27
N SER A 239 25.78 -2.51 0.32
CA SER A 239 25.53 -3.26 -0.92
C SER A 239 26.85 -3.65 -1.59
N PRO A 240 27.15 -4.95 -1.75
CA PRO A 240 28.37 -5.41 -2.44
C PRO A 240 28.31 -5.21 -3.95
N ASN A 241 27.11 -5.09 -4.54
CA ASN A 241 26.91 -4.96 -5.99
C ASN A 241 26.09 -3.71 -6.37
N LYS A 242 26.46 -2.57 -5.78
CA LYS A 242 25.72 -1.30 -5.87
C LYS A 242 25.32 -0.91 -7.29
N GLU A 243 26.22 -1.02 -8.26
CA GLU A 243 25.95 -0.65 -9.66
C GLU A 243 24.87 -1.55 -10.29
N ASN A 244 24.94 -2.85 -10.03
CA ASN A 244 23.93 -3.81 -10.51
C ASN A 244 22.58 -3.60 -9.81
N ALA A 245 22.61 -3.27 -8.51
CA ALA A 245 21.42 -2.90 -7.75
C ALA A 245 20.72 -1.67 -8.33
N LEU A 246 21.47 -0.62 -8.67
CA LEU A 246 20.92 0.58 -9.30
C LEU A 246 20.33 0.28 -10.68
N LYS A 247 20.94 -0.60 -11.48
CA LYS A 247 20.37 -1.05 -12.76
C LYS A 247 19.02 -1.77 -12.57
N LEU A 248 18.89 -2.58 -11.53
CA LEU A 248 17.61 -3.24 -11.23
C LEU A 248 16.53 -2.21 -10.80
N ILE A 249 16.88 -1.23 -9.96
CA ILE A 249 15.95 -0.15 -9.57
C ILE A 249 15.49 0.63 -10.82
N GLU A 250 16.43 1.01 -11.68
CA GLU A 250 16.14 1.71 -12.94
C GLU A 250 15.19 0.90 -13.81
N TYR A 251 15.47 -0.39 -14.01
CA TYR A 251 14.62 -1.31 -14.76
C TYR A 251 13.20 -1.43 -14.19
N LEU A 252 13.05 -1.60 -12.85
CA LEU A 252 11.75 -1.76 -12.21
C LEU A 252 10.90 -0.48 -12.26
N THR A 253 11.52 0.68 -12.43
CA THR A 253 10.85 1.98 -12.54
C THR A 253 10.63 2.43 -13.99
N ASP A 254 11.19 1.73 -14.98
CA ASP A 254 11.06 2.08 -16.40
C ASP A 254 9.71 1.62 -16.99
N VAL A 255 9.31 2.23 -18.08
CA VAL A 255 8.00 2.04 -18.74
C VAL A 255 7.64 0.57 -18.98
N PRO A 256 8.52 -0.32 -19.53
CA PRO A 256 8.17 -1.72 -19.77
C PRO A 256 7.86 -2.50 -18.48
N ALA A 257 8.64 -2.30 -17.41
CA ALA A 257 8.40 -2.97 -16.13
C ALA A 257 7.14 -2.44 -15.45
N GLN A 258 6.93 -1.12 -15.46
CA GLN A 258 5.75 -0.50 -14.90
C GLN A 258 4.47 -0.93 -15.61
N SER A 259 4.49 -1.07 -16.95
CA SER A 259 3.35 -1.59 -17.72
C SER A 259 3.00 -3.04 -17.34
N ARG A 260 3.99 -3.89 -17.05
CA ARG A 260 3.73 -5.24 -16.54
C ARG A 260 3.12 -5.23 -15.14
N TYR A 261 3.60 -4.36 -14.24
CA TYR A 261 3.01 -4.24 -12.89
C TYR A 261 1.53 -3.88 -12.95
N VAL A 262 1.17 -2.79 -13.63
CA VAL A 262 -0.22 -2.31 -13.64
C VAL A 262 -1.20 -3.33 -14.21
N ASN A 263 -0.78 -4.11 -15.20
CA ASN A 263 -1.63 -5.11 -15.86
C ASN A 263 -1.72 -6.45 -15.11
N THR A 264 -0.84 -6.70 -14.14
CA THR A 264 -0.80 -7.98 -13.43
C THR A 264 -1.16 -7.84 -11.95
N SER A 265 -0.67 -6.79 -11.28
CA SER A 265 -0.95 -6.56 -9.86
C SER A 265 -2.10 -5.60 -9.60
N PHE A 266 -2.56 -4.84 -10.62
CA PHE A 266 -3.57 -3.79 -10.51
C PHE A 266 -3.23 -2.69 -9.51
N GLU A 267 -1.94 -2.55 -9.18
CA GLU A 267 -1.41 -1.38 -8.47
C GLU A 267 -1.22 -0.21 -9.45
N TYR A 268 -1.13 0.99 -8.93
CA TYR A 268 -0.85 2.18 -9.73
C TYR A 268 0.63 2.28 -10.08
N PRO A 269 0.97 2.76 -11.28
CA PRO A 269 2.36 2.99 -11.69
C PRO A 269 2.95 4.19 -10.97
N VAL A 270 4.26 4.15 -10.72
CA VAL A 270 5.00 5.32 -10.21
C VAL A 270 5.60 6.15 -11.35
N ASN A 271 5.74 5.55 -12.53
CA ASN A 271 6.22 6.23 -13.72
C ASN A 271 5.09 7.03 -14.37
N PRO A 272 5.24 8.36 -14.52
CA PRO A 272 4.18 9.23 -15.05
C PRO A 272 3.83 8.96 -16.52
N ASN A 273 4.68 8.23 -17.24
CA ASN A 273 4.45 7.87 -18.64
C ASN A 273 3.64 6.56 -18.80
N VAL A 274 3.26 5.91 -17.69
CA VAL A 274 2.47 4.67 -17.69
C VAL A 274 1.10 4.93 -17.10
N LYS A 275 0.06 4.51 -17.81
CA LYS A 275 -1.32 4.58 -17.31
C LYS A 275 -1.63 3.35 -16.44
N PRO A 276 -2.52 3.47 -15.47
CA PRO A 276 -3.09 2.30 -14.78
C PRO A 276 -3.75 1.34 -15.79
N SER A 277 -3.95 0.08 -15.39
CA SER A 277 -4.71 -0.88 -16.21
C SER A 277 -6.14 -0.38 -16.48
N ASP A 278 -6.78 -0.89 -17.54
CA ASP A 278 -8.15 -0.50 -17.89
C ASP A 278 -9.14 -0.69 -16.72
N ILE A 279 -9.00 -1.79 -15.97
CA ILE A 279 -9.83 -2.05 -14.78
C ILE A 279 -9.66 -0.93 -13.75
N VAL A 280 -8.44 -0.52 -13.47
CA VAL A 280 -8.15 0.53 -12.49
C VAL A 280 -8.54 1.91 -13.02
N SER A 281 -8.32 2.18 -14.30
CA SER A 281 -8.70 3.42 -14.97
C SER A 281 -10.22 3.67 -14.96
N ASN A 282 -11.02 2.59 -15.02
CA ASN A 282 -12.48 2.68 -14.94
C ASN A 282 -13.02 3.15 -13.58
N TRP A 283 -12.19 3.17 -12.52
CA TRP A 283 -12.60 3.74 -11.22
C TRP A 283 -12.48 5.26 -11.18
N GLY A 284 -11.90 5.88 -12.22
CA GLY A 284 -11.69 7.31 -12.33
C GLY A 284 -10.40 7.79 -11.65
N GLU A 285 -10.15 9.08 -11.81
CA GLU A 285 -9.02 9.77 -11.15
C GLU A 285 -9.40 10.13 -9.72
N PHE A 286 -8.39 10.27 -8.85
CA PHE A 286 -8.59 10.69 -7.47
C PHE A 286 -7.42 11.57 -6.99
N LYS A 287 -7.76 12.44 -6.05
CA LYS A 287 -6.77 13.23 -5.31
C LYS A 287 -6.09 12.32 -4.28
N ARG A 288 -4.79 12.12 -4.46
CA ARG A 288 -3.95 11.39 -3.48
C ARG A 288 -3.67 12.28 -2.26
N ASP A 289 -3.60 11.68 -1.08
CA ASP A 289 -3.00 12.33 0.07
C ASP A 289 -1.54 12.66 -0.23
N LYS A 290 -1.16 13.93 -0.10
CA LYS A 290 0.21 14.44 -0.36
C LYS A 290 1.10 14.37 0.87
N LEU A 291 0.72 13.60 1.87
CA LEU A 291 1.53 13.37 3.05
C LEU A 291 2.90 12.80 2.66
N ASP A 292 3.98 13.34 3.26
CA ASP A 292 5.27 12.67 3.21
C ASP A 292 5.13 11.24 3.76
N LEU A 293 5.36 10.24 2.91
CA LEU A 293 5.14 8.84 3.24
C LEU A 293 6.01 8.33 4.39
N ASN A 294 7.10 9.02 4.73
CA ASN A 294 7.89 8.72 5.92
C ASN A 294 7.07 8.88 7.21
N GLN A 295 6.06 9.76 7.22
CA GLN A 295 5.17 9.95 8.37
C GLN A 295 4.41 8.67 8.74
N LEU A 296 4.21 7.74 7.78
CA LEU A 296 3.60 6.44 8.06
C LEU A 296 4.44 5.59 9.02
N GLY A 297 5.77 5.73 8.97
CA GLY A 297 6.69 5.11 9.92
C GLY A 297 6.75 5.86 11.25
N VAL A 298 6.90 7.18 11.19
CA VAL A 298 7.00 8.06 12.36
C VAL A 298 5.80 7.86 13.31
N PHE A 299 4.59 7.84 12.78
CA PHE A 299 3.37 7.71 13.58
C PHE A 299 2.90 6.28 13.81
N ARG A 300 3.61 5.25 13.30
CA ARG A 300 3.18 3.85 13.45
C ARG A 300 3.00 3.41 14.90
N LYS A 301 3.95 3.74 15.77
CA LYS A 301 3.85 3.39 17.19
C LYS A 301 2.59 4.01 17.80
N LYS A 302 2.34 5.29 17.50
CA LYS A 302 1.14 5.98 18.00
C LYS A 302 -0.15 5.38 17.45
N ALA A 303 -0.18 4.98 16.19
CA ALA A 303 -1.34 4.29 15.60
C ALA A 303 -1.62 2.93 16.30
N ILE A 304 -0.58 2.17 16.64
CA ILE A 304 -0.75 0.91 17.38
C ILE A 304 -1.32 1.19 18.79
N GLU A 305 -0.78 2.16 19.53
CA GLU A 305 -1.29 2.57 20.84
C GLU A 305 -2.78 2.99 20.78
N ILE A 306 -3.19 3.70 19.72
CA ILE A 306 -4.60 4.07 19.51
C ILE A 306 -5.46 2.83 19.24
N PHE A 307 -5.00 1.88 18.45
CA PHE A 307 -5.73 0.64 18.22
C PHE A 307 -5.93 -0.15 19.53
N ASP A 308 -4.90 -0.25 20.36
CA ASP A 308 -4.96 -0.95 21.64
C ASP A 308 -6.01 -0.35 22.59
N THR A 309 -6.20 0.97 22.51
CA THR A 309 -7.16 1.71 23.38
C THR A 309 -8.56 1.83 22.77
N SER A 310 -8.72 1.68 21.44
CA SER A 310 -10.00 1.85 20.74
C SER A 310 -10.84 0.58 20.61
N ALA A 311 -10.39 -0.55 21.17
CA ALA A 311 -11.00 -1.87 21.00
C ALA A 311 -11.09 -2.38 19.54
N TRP A 312 -10.33 -1.82 18.62
CA TRP A 312 -10.17 -2.38 17.28
C TRP A 312 -9.22 -3.58 17.36
N LYS A 313 -9.76 -4.77 17.36
CA LYS A 313 -9.03 -6.05 17.50
C LYS A 313 -8.24 -6.43 16.25
#